data_e3634ab9c9a432d554b1c9f41bcd9317
#
_entry.id   e3634ab9c9a432d554b1c9f41bcd9317
#
_cell.length_a   1.000
_cell.length_b   1.000
_cell.length_c   1.000
_cell.angle_alpha   90.00
_cell.angle_beta   90.00
_cell.angle_gamma   90.00
#
_symmetry.space_group_name_H-M   'P 1'
#
loop_
_entity.id
_entity.type
_entity.pdbx_description
1 polymer ?
#
loop_
_entity_poly.entity_id
_entity_poly.type
_entity_poly.pdbx_seq_one_letter_code
_entity_poly.pdbx_strand_id
1 'polypeptide(L)'
;MNNAAFAELDFSNLKGAVGGGMAVQDVVAKKWEQVTGKPLVEGYGLSETSPVLCCNPLDGTHRLGTIGLPVPSTEVAIFDDAGNQLPQGERGEICARGPQVMKGYWEKDNAGVFFEGSWFKTGDIGLMDSDGFFKIVDRKKDMIKVSGFNVFPNEIENVVAGHPKVLEVAAIGVNDEKSGEAIKLFVVKRDQSLTEEELKKYLHENLTNYKVPKYVVFRTDLPKTNVGKILRRALKEEEVK
;
A
#
# COMPACT_ATOMS: atom_id res chain seq x y z
N MET A 1 -17.02 5.31 -13.18
CA MET A 1 -18.06 5.79 -12.25
C MET A 1 -18.27 7.31 -12.31
N ASN A 2 -17.38 8.04 -12.98
CA ASN A 2 -17.57 9.50 -13.22
C ASN A 2 -18.34 9.81 -14.51
N ASN A 3 -18.73 8.80 -15.28
CA ASN A 3 -19.58 8.92 -16.46
C ASN A 3 -20.99 8.49 -16.06
N ALA A 4 -21.99 9.37 -16.22
CA ALA A 4 -23.38 9.08 -15.87
C ALA A 4 -23.95 7.90 -16.68
N ALA A 5 -23.61 7.79 -17.96
CA ALA A 5 -24.04 6.68 -18.81
C ALA A 5 -23.54 5.30 -18.34
N PHE A 6 -22.48 5.24 -17.52
CA PHE A 6 -22.01 3.98 -16.93
C PHE A 6 -23.06 3.37 -15.99
N ALA A 7 -23.75 4.21 -15.23
CA ALA A 7 -24.77 3.74 -14.28
C ALA A 7 -26.06 3.22 -14.96
N GLU A 8 -26.23 3.52 -16.25
CA GLU A 8 -27.38 3.08 -17.07
C GLU A 8 -27.17 1.72 -17.74
N LEU A 9 -25.95 1.16 -17.62
CA LEU A 9 -25.62 -0.14 -18.21
C LEU A 9 -26.26 -1.30 -17.44
N ASP A 10 -26.55 -2.38 -18.15
CA ASP A 10 -27.01 -3.64 -17.55
C ASP A 10 -25.82 -4.46 -17.01
N PHE A 11 -25.74 -4.60 -15.68
CA PHE A 11 -24.74 -5.40 -14.98
C PHE A 11 -25.23 -6.78 -14.54
N SER A 12 -26.41 -7.25 -15.00
CA SER A 12 -27.01 -8.51 -14.57
C SER A 12 -26.08 -9.72 -14.76
N ASN A 13 -25.29 -9.73 -15.82
CA ASN A 13 -24.35 -10.79 -16.17
C ASN A 13 -22.96 -10.63 -15.51
N LEU A 14 -22.66 -9.49 -14.88
CA LEU A 14 -21.40 -9.27 -14.19
C LEU A 14 -21.35 -10.13 -12.93
N LYS A 15 -20.33 -10.98 -12.78
CA LYS A 15 -20.14 -11.79 -11.57
C LYS A 15 -19.48 -11.03 -10.44
N GLY A 16 -18.55 -10.14 -10.77
CA GLY A 16 -17.79 -9.31 -9.87
C GLY A 16 -16.67 -8.63 -10.66
N ALA A 17 -15.87 -7.83 -9.98
CA ALA A 17 -14.67 -7.21 -10.55
C ALA A 17 -13.50 -7.36 -9.59
N VAL A 18 -12.29 -7.54 -10.15
CA VAL A 18 -11.05 -7.62 -9.38
C VAL A 18 -10.21 -6.40 -9.73
N GLY A 19 -9.84 -5.63 -8.72
CA GLY A 19 -8.86 -4.55 -8.79
C GLY A 19 -7.49 -5.04 -8.34
N GLY A 20 -6.43 -4.58 -9.00
CA GLY A 20 -5.06 -4.97 -8.64
C GLY A 20 -4.03 -3.95 -9.11
N GLY A 21 -2.75 -4.17 -8.73
CA GLY A 21 -1.65 -3.25 -9.06
C GLY A 21 -1.54 -2.03 -8.13
N MET A 22 -2.60 -1.69 -7.42
CA MET A 22 -2.65 -0.69 -6.34
C MET A 22 -3.82 -1.00 -5.41
N ALA A 23 -3.76 -0.47 -4.19
CA ALA A 23 -4.85 -0.63 -3.22
C ALA A 23 -6.17 -0.06 -3.76
N VAL A 24 -7.24 -0.82 -3.60
CA VAL A 24 -8.60 -0.38 -3.91
C VAL A 24 -9.13 0.39 -2.71
N GLN A 25 -9.43 1.68 -2.90
CA GLN A 25 -10.00 2.48 -1.83
C GLN A 25 -11.42 2.01 -1.49
N ASP A 26 -11.75 1.90 -0.21
CA ASP A 26 -13.06 1.45 0.28
C ASP A 26 -14.23 2.25 -0.33
N VAL A 27 -14.03 3.57 -0.45
CA VAL A 27 -15.02 4.48 -1.06
C VAL A 27 -15.29 4.12 -2.52
N VAL A 28 -14.26 3.69 -3.25
CA VAL A 28 -14.37 3.28 -4.65
C VAL A 28 -15.07 1.93 -4.75
N ALA A 29 -14.70 0.96 -3.91
CA ALA A 29 -15.33 -0.36 -3.87
C ALA A 29 -16.82 -0.26 -3.52
N LYS A 30 -17.18 0.51 -2.49
CA LYS A 30 -18.57 0.75 -2.09
C LYS A 30 -19.39 1.43 -3.18
N LYS A 31 -18.82 2.45 -3.85
CA LYS A 31 -19.51 3.14 -4.95
C LYS A 31 -19.67 2.23 -6.18
N TRP A 32 -18.70 1.39 -6.46
CA TRP A 32 -18.80 0.36 -7.50
C TRP A 32 -19.97 -0.58 -7.23
N GLU A 33 -20.04 -1.13 -6.02
CA GLU A 33 -21.09 -2.06 -5.61
C GLU A 33 -22.48 -1.41 -5.65
N GLN A 34 -22.59 -0.14 -5.22
CA GLN A 34 -23.85 0.62 -5.33
C GLN A 34 -24.33 0.79 -6.77
N VAL A 35 -23.42 0.98 -7.73
CA VAL A 35 -23.77 1.19 -9.13
C VAL A 35 -24.03 -0.11 -9.87
N THR A 36 -23.22 -1.15 -9.62
CA THR A 36 -23.25 -2.39 -10.40
C THR A 36 -24.01 -3.54 -9.71
N GLY A 37 -24.27 -3.42 -8.41
CA GLY A 37 -24.81 -4.50 -7.58
C GLY A 37 -23.84 -5.68 -7.41
N LYS A 38 -22.55 -5.49 -7.73
CA LYS A 38 -21.53 -6.54 -7.70
C LYS A 38 -20.27 -6.05 -6.97
N PRO A 39 -19.56 -6.96 -6.24
CA PRO A 39 -18.36 -6.57 -5.51
C PRO A 39 -17.21 -6.14 -6.44
N LEU A 40 -16.43 -5.17 -6.00
CA LEU A 40 -15.09 -4.90 -6.49
C LEU A 40 -14.10 -5.36 -5.42
N VAL A 41 -13.44 -6.47 -5.65
CA VAL A 41 -12.52 -7.09 -4.70
C VAL A 41 -11.07 -6.80 -5.07
N GLU A 42 -10.18 -6.87 -4.09
CA GLU A 42 -8.76 -6.63 -4.29
C GLU A 42 -8.01 -7.95 -4.50
N GLY A 43 -7.12 -7.96 -5.52
CA GLY A 43 -6.15 -9.00 -5.78
C GLY A 43 -4.73 -8.44 -5.74
N TYR A 44 -3.78 -9.25 -5.30
CA TYR A 44 -2.38 -8.92 -5.14
C TYR A 44 -1.47 -9.88 -5.86
N GLY A 45 -0.43 -9.34 -6.45
CA GLY A 45 0.65 -10.10 -7.07
C GLY A 45 1.67 -9.19 -7.73
N LEU A 46 2.70 -9.81 -8.29
CA LEU A 46 3.86 -9.18 -8.91
C LEU A 46 4.15 -9.87 -10.24
N SER A 47 4.95 -9.24 -11.11
CA SER A 47 5.46 -9.89 -12.33
C SER A 47 6.24 -11.16 -11.99
N GLU A 48 6.94 -11.15 -10.87
CA GLU A 48 7.72 -12.26 -10.32
C GLU A 48 6.86 -13.46 -9.88
N THR A 49 5.55 -13.29 -9.80
CA THR A 49 4.58 -14.31 -9.33
C THR A 49 3.49 -14.63 -10.35
N SER A 50 3.61 -14.21 -11.58
CA SER A 50 2.89 -14.57 -12.82
C SER A 50 1.34 -14.48 -12.83
N PRO A 51 0.64 -13.43 -12.43
CA PRO A 51 1.07 -12.45 -11.45
C PRO A 51 0.54 -12.70 -10.04
N VAL A 52 -0.57 -13.47 -9.85
CA VAL A 52 -1.42 -13.43 -8.65
C VAL A 52 -0.88 -14.30 -7.52
N LEU A 53 -0.79 -13.73 -6.32
CA LEU A 53 -0.52 -14.44 -5.06
C LEU A 53 -1.74 -14.59 -4.18
N CYS A 54 -2.48 -13.49 -4.01
CA CYS A 54 -3.68 -13.45 -3.18
C CYS A 54 -4.84 -12.80 -3.95
N CYS A 55 -6.06 -13.20 -3.64
CA CYS A 55 -7.26 -12.56 -4.14
C CYS A 55 -8.38 -12.67 -3.11
N ASN A 56 -9.17 -11.62 -2.96
CA ASN A 56 -10.39 -11.71 -2.18
C ASN A 56 -11.43 -12.60 -2.89
N PRO A 57 -12.17 -13.43 -2.14
CA PRO A 57 -13.26 -14.24 -2.68
C PRO A 57 -14.37 -13.39 -3.29
N LEU A 58 -15.05 -13.92 -4.33
CA LEU A 58 -16.21 -13.28 -4.96
C LEU A 58 -17.55 -13.84 -4.46
N ASP A 59 -17.51 -14.73 -3.47
CA ASP A 59 -18.67 -15.42 -2.89
C ASP A 59 -19.39 -14.63 -1.78
N GLY A 60 -18.99 -13.37 -1.55
CA GLY A 60 -19.53 -12.50 -0.50
C GLY A 60 -18.72 -12.50 0.80
N THR A 61 -17.67 -13.32 0.91
CA THR A 61 -16.80 -13.35 2.10
C THR A 61 -15.58 -12.41 2.00
N HIS A 62 -15.50 -11.62 0.93
CA HIS A 62 -14.40 -10.65 0.72
C HIS A 62 -14.31 -9.61 1.83
N ARG A 63 -13.10 -9.10 2.07
CA ARG A 63 -12.80 -8.08 3.08
C ARG A 63 -12.12 -6.88 2.45
N LEU A 64 -12.79 -5.74 2.50
CA LEU A 64 -12.20 -4.47 2.05
C LEU A 64 -10.94 -4.14 2.85
N GLY A 65 -9.94 -3.56 2.16
CA GLY A 65 -8.65 -3.21 2.76
C GLY A 65 -7.73 -4.40 3.02
N THR A 66 -8.07 -5.59 2.47
CA THR A 66 -7.19 -6.77 2.44
C THR A 66 -6.93 -7.19 1.00
N ILE A 67 -5.82 -7.86 0.77
CA ILE A 67 -5.49 -8.49 -0.52
C ILE A 67 -6.08 -9.90 -0.65
N GLY A 68 -6.87 -10.35 0.33
CA GLY A 68 -7.55 -11.62 0.33
C GLY A 68 -6.73 -12.80 0.83
N LEU A 69 -7.08 -13.97 0.32
CA LEU A 69 -6.49 -15.26 0.65
C LEU A 69 -5.51 -15.70 -0.44
N PRO A 70 -4.52 -16.57 -0.13
CA PRO A 70 -3.66 -17.17 -1.16
C PRO A 70 -4.47 -17.91 -2.22
N VAL A 71 -4.07 -17.77 -3.49
CA VAL A 71 -4.70 -18.54 -4.57
C VAL A 71 -4.30 -20.01 -4.49
N PRO A 72 -5.04 -20.93 -5.14
CA PRO A 72 -4.75 -22.36 -5.09
C PRO A 72 -3.29 -22.69 -5.40
N SER A 73 -2.73 -23.69 -4.70
CA SER A 73 -1.33 -24.16 -4.81
C SER A 73 -0.28 -23.10 -4.47
N THR A 74 -0.65 -22.02 -3.79
CA THR A 74 0.24 -20.95 -3.37
C THR A 74 0.29 -20.87 -1.85
N GLU A 75 1.49 -20.79 -1.32
CA GLU A 75 1.74 -20.53 0.09
C GLU A 75 2.19 -19.09 0.25
N VAL A 76 1.59 -18.36 1.19
CA VAL A 76 1.97 -17.00 1.56
C VAL A 76 2.12 -16.95 3.06
N ALA A 77 3.18 -16.30 3.54
CA ALA A 77 3.44 -16.15 4.97
C ALA A 77 4.18 -14.84 5.25
N ILE A 78 4.22 -14.46 6.51
CA ILE A 78 4.91 -13.25 6.99
C ILE A 78 6.22 -13.65 7.62
N PHE A 79 7.31 -12.96 7.27
CA PHE A 79 8.65 -13.24 7.75
C PHE A 79 9.31 -12.01 8.36
N ASP A 80 10.16 -12.24 9.36
CA ASP A 80 11.06 -11.22 9.88
C ASP A 80 12.31 -11.04 8.99
N ASP A 81 13.19 -10.10 9.32
CA ASP A 81 14.41 -9.84 8.56
C ASP A 81 15.43 -10.99 8.67
N ALA A 82 15.33 -11.85 9.69
CA ALA A 82 16.18 -13.02 9.87
C ALA A 82 15.69 -14.26 9.10
N GLY A 83 14.51 -14.18 8.48
CA GLY A 83 13.91 -15.28 7.73
C GLY A 83 13.09 -16.26 8.58
N ASN A 84 12.67 -15.85 9.78
CA ASN A 84 11.75 -16.63 10.60
C ASN A 84 10.32 -16.27 10.25
N GLN A 85 9.46 -17.28 10.11
CA GLN A 85 8.03 -17.06 9.90
C GLN A 85 7.40 -16.49 11.18
N LEU A 86 6.64 -15.42 11.02
CA LEU A 86 5.93 -14.74 12.10
C LEU A 86 4.51 -15.29 12.29
N PRO A 87 3.98 -15.27 13.53
CA PRO A 87 2.60 -15.66 13.80
C PRO A 87 1.60 -14.65 13.24
N GLN A 88 0.33 -15.05 13.24
CA GLN A 88 -0.81 -14.20 12.86
C GLN A 88 -0.84 -12.91 13.67
N GLY A 89 -1.17 -11.79 12.99
CA GLY A 89 -1.25 -10.47 13.58
C GLY A 89 0.08 -9.71 13.66
N GLU A 90 1.21 -10.38 13.51
CA GLU A 90 2.52 -9.72 13.48
C GLU A 90 2.85 -9.17 12.09
N ARG A 91 3.59 -8.05 12.08
CA ARG A 91 4.01 -7.36 10.85
C ARG A 91 5.38 -7.81 10.42
N GLY A 92 5.52 -8.17 9.16
CA GLY A 92 6.79 -8.55 8.54
C GLY A 92 6.70 -8.52 7.02
N GLU A 93 7.73 -9.03 6.34
CA GLU A 93 7.74 -9.12 4.89
C GLU A 93 6.81 -10.23 4.41
N ILE A 94 5.93 -9.92 3.46
CA ILE A 94 5.12 -10.92 2.77
C ILE A 94 6.06 -11.77 1.91
N CYS A 95 6.08 -13.06 2.15
CA CYS A 95 6.85 -14.01 1.34
C CYS A 95 5.92 -15.06 0.74
N ALA A 96 6.29 -15.57 -0.42
CA ALA A 96 5.46 -16.51 -1.14
C ALA A 96 6.27 -17.63 -1.78
N ARG A 97 5.66 -18.81 -1.90
CA ARG A 97 6.14 -19.91 -2.73
C ARG A 97 4.98 -20.59 -3.44
N GLY A 98 5.23 -21.06 -4.65
CA GLY A 98 4.21 -21.70 -5.47
C GLY A 98 4.71 -21.89 -6.90
N PRO A 99 3.96 -22.64 -7.71
CA PRO A 99 4.36 -22.99 -9.06
C PRO A 99 4.50 -21.78 -10.01
N GLN A 100 3.81 -20.68 -9.73
CA GLN A 100 3.83 -19.45 -10.50
C GLN A 100 4.97 -18.49 -10.10
N VAL A 101 5.67 -18.76 -9.00
CA VAL A 101 6.78 -17.92 -8.54
C VAL A 101 7.98 -18.13 -9.43
N MET A 102 8.62 -17.04 -9.88
CA MET A 102 9.83 -17.10 -10.71
C MET A 102 10.95 -17.89 -10.03
N LYS A 103 11.84 -18.44 -10.82
CA LYS A 103 13.07 -19.10 -10.32
C LYS A 103 14.19 -18.12 -9.96
N GLY A 104 14.09 -16.89 -10.39
CA GLY A 104 15.06 -15.82 -10.21
C GLY A 104 15.04 -14.84 -11.36
N TYR A 105 15.76 -13.73 -11.22
CA TYR A 105 15.95 -12.74 -12.27
C TYR A 105 16.98 -13.24 -13.29
N TRP A 106 16.68 -13.07 -14.57
CA TRP A 106 17.56 -13.43 -15.66
C TRP A 106 18.87 -12.63 -15.62
N GLU A 107 20.00 -13.32 -15.68
CA GLU A 107 21.36 -12.72 -15.70
C GLU A 107 21.63 -11.71 -14.56
N LYS A 108 20.97 -11.90 -13.40
CA LYS A 108 21.19 -11.09 -12.19
C LYS A 108 21.68 -11.95 -11.04
N ASP A 109 22.37 -11.31 -10.10
CA ASP A 109 22.58 -11.91 -8.80
C ASP A 109 21.23 -12.04 -8.07
N ASN A 110 20.90 -13.26 -7.70
CA ASN A 110 19.68 -13.58 -6.96
C ASN A 110 19.91 -13.74 -5.44
N ALA A 111 21.11 -13.39 -4.95
CA ALA A 111 21.37 -13.38 -3.54
C ALA A 111 20.36 -12.47 -2.79
N GLY A 112 19.71 -13.03 -1.80
CA GLY A 112 18.73 -12.31 -1.00
C GLY A 112 17.35 -12.12 -1.63
N VAL A 113 17.08 -12.66 -2.82
CA VAL A 113 15.73 -12.65 -3.44
C VAL A 113 14.81 -13.67 -2.76
N PHE A 114 15.37 -14.73 -2.21
CA PHE A 114 14.63 -15.78 -1.50
C PHE A 114 15.18 -15.97 -0.09
N PHE A 115 14.31 -16.38 0.82
CA PHE A 115 14.71 -17.06 2.05
C PHE A 115 14.87 -18.56 1.83
N GLU A 116 15.38 -19.26 2.84
CA GLU A 116 15.49 -20.73 2.84
C GLU A 116 14.11 -21.36 2.53
N GLY A 117 14.11 -22.52 1.83
CA GLY A 117 12.88 -23.18 1.43
C GLY A 117 12.17 -22.50 0.25
N SER A 118 12.89 -21.70 -0.56
CA SER A 118 12.38 -21.03 -1.77
C SER A 118 11.25 -20.02 -1.53
N TRP A 119 11.23 -19.38 -0.37
CA TRP A 119 10.31 -18.30 -0.06
C TRP A 119 10.75 -17.01 -0.76
N PHE A 120 10.04 -16.64 -1.81
CA PHE A 120 10.27 -15.40 -2.55
C PHE A 120 9.91 -14.19 -1.67
N LYS A 121 10.81 -13.24 -1.57
CA LYS A 121 10.65 -11.99 -0.83
C LYS A 121 10.00 -10.94 -1.73
N THR A 122 8.75 -10.56 -1.41
CA THR A 122 8.02 -9.61 -2.26
C THR A 122 8.50 -8.17 -2.13
N GLY A 123 9.18 -7.84 -1.04
CA GLY A 123 9.54 -6.46 -0.68
C GLY A 123 8.35 -5.65 -0.15
N ASP A 124 7.20 -6.27 0.07
CA ASP A 124 6.02 -5.64 0.66
C ASP A 124 5.88 -6.09 2.13
N ILE A 125 5.62 -5.16 3.03
CA ILE A 125 5.34 -5.41 4.44
C ILE A 125 3.85 -5.60 4.62
N GLY A 126 3.47 -6.63 5.34
CA GLY A 126 2.08 -6.95 5.61
C GLY A 126 1.87 -7.69 6.92
N LEU A 127 0.68 -8.14 7.11
CA LEU A 127 0.27 -9.03 8.19
C LEU A 127 -0.80 -10.00 7.70
N MET A 128 -0.99 -11.11 8.40
CA MET A 128 -2.08 -12.04 8.21
C MET A 128 -3.01 -11.98 9.42
N ASP A 129 -4.30 -11.82 9.20
CA ASP A 129 -5.28 -11.81 10.29
C ASP A 129 -5.63 -13.24 10.78
N SER A 130 -6.48 -13.33 11.82
CA SER A 130 -6.88 -14.61 12.44
C SER A 130 -7.63 -15.55 11.50
N ASP A 131 -8.21 -15.02 10.42
CA ASP A 131 -8.97 -15.81 9.45
C ASP A 131 -8.17 -16.11 8.18
N GLY A 132 -6.87 -15.73 8.17
CA GLY A 132 -5.95 -16.00 7.09
C GLY A 132 -5.93 -14.97 5.96
N PHE A 133 -6.65 -13.84 6.09
CA PHE A 133 -6.60 -12.76 5.12
C PHE A 133 -5.33 -11.94 5.29
N PHE A 134 -4.69 -11.63 4.18
CA PHE A 134 -3.50 -10.80 4.16
C PHE A 134 -3.83 -9.34 3.91
N LYS A 135 -3.07 -8.46 4.57
CA LYS A 135 -3.14 -7.01 4.38
C LYS A 135 -1.76 -6.45 4.13
N ILE A 136 -1.60 -5.63 3.08
CA ILE A 136 -0.38 -4.86 2.84
C ILE A 136 -0.41 -3.62 3.74
N VAL A 137 0.72 -3.36 4.39
CA VAL A 137 0.94 -2.15 5.18
C VAL A 137 1.68 -1.12 4.35
N ASP A 138 2.84 -1.51 3.77
CA ASP A 138 3.66 -0.64 2.92
C ASP A 138 4.74 -1.44 2.19
N ARG A 139 5.60 -0.74 1.42
CA ARG A 139 6.80 -1.31 0.84
C ARG A 139 7.98 -1.23 1.81
N LYS A 140 8.72 -2.32 1.94
CA LYS A 140 9.91 -2.39 2.80
C LYS A 140 10.92 -1.27 2.50
N LYS A 141 11.17 -0.98 1.22
CA LYS A 141 12.09 0.08 0.77
C LYS A 141 11.61 1.52 1.02
N ASP A 142 10.32 1.69 1.29
CA ASP A 142 9.73 3.01 1.55
C ASP A 142 9.57 3.28 3.03
N MET A 143 9.76 2.26 3.89
CA MET A 143 9.74 2.38 5.35
C MET A 143 10.75 3.41 5.82
N ILE A 144 10.34 4.26 6.75
CA ILE A 144 11.13 5.35 7.35
C ILE A 144 11.54 4.94 8.76
N LYS A 145 12.82 5.08 9.09
CA LYS A 145 13.34 4.75 10.43
C LYS A 145 13.49 6.00 11.28
N VAL A 146 12.47 6.34 12.06
CA VAL A 146 12.46 7.52 12.95
C VAL A 146 12.85 7.10 14.35
N SER A 147 14.03 7.50 14.83
CA SER A 147 14.54 7.16 16.19
C SER A 147 14.46 5.66 16.49
N GLY A 148 14.73 4.80 15.50
CA GLY A 148 14.67 3.33 15.63
C GLY A 148 13.29 2.72 15.42
N PHE A 149 12.22 3.52 15.31
CA PHE A 149 10.88 3.04 15.01
C PHE A 149 10.64 2.93 13.50
N ASN A 150 10.02 1.83 13.10
CA ASN A 150 9.57 1.65 11.72
C ASN A 150 8.27 2.43 11.49
N VAL A 151 8.31 3.41 10.60
CA VAL A 151 7.18 4.24 10.21
C VAL A 151 6.85 3.95 8.75
N PHE A 152 5.59 3.70 8.49
CA PHE A 152 5.10 3.36 7.16
C PHE A 152 4.42 4.57 6.51
N PRO A 153 4.93 5.08 5.37
CA PRO A 153 4.35 6.22 4.66
C PRO A 153 2.85 6.12 4.42
N ASN A 154 2.35 4.94 4.02
CA ASN A 154 0.93 4.74 3.74
C ASN A 154 0.05 5.01 4.98
N GLU A 155 0.52 4.70 6.19
CA GLU A 155 -0.23 4.95 7.42
C GLU A 155 -0.44 6.46 7.64
N ILE A 156 0.60 7.25 7.38
CA ILE A 156 0.55 8.71 7.49
C ILE A 156 -0.31 9.30 6.37
N GLU A 157 -0.08 8.85 5.14
CA GLU A 157 -0.83 9.31 3.97
C GLU A 157 -2.33 9.06 4.11
N ASN A 158 -2.73 7.90 4.67
CA ASN A 158 -4.15 7.59 4.92
C ASN A 158 -4.78 8.56 5.92
N VAL A 159 -4.06 8.91 7.00
CA VAL A 159 -4.54 9.90 7.97
C VAL A 159 -4.67 11.27 7.32
N VAL A 160 -3.64 11.72 6.58
CA VAL A 160 -3.63 13.02 5.90
C VAL A 160 -4.72 13.12 4.83
N ALA A 161 -4.93 12.05 4.06
CA ALA A 161 -5.98 11.99 3.03
C ALA A 161 -7.40 12.10 3.62
N GLY A 162 -7.57 11.77 4.90
CA GLY A 162 -8.83 11.99 5.64
C GLY A 162 -9.14 13.47 5.92
N HIS A 163 -8.15 14.37 5.80
CA HIS A 163 -8.36 15.80 6.01
C HIS A 163 -9.14 16.44 4.83
N PRO A 164 -10.27 17.14 5.07
CA PRO A 164 -11.17 17.60 3.99
C PRO A 164 -10.52 18.57 2.99
N LYS A 165 -9.51 19.31 3.42
CA LYS A 165 -8.80 20.30 2.59
C LYS A 165 -7.61 19.71 1.82
N VAL A 166 -7.31 18.41 1.93
CA VAL A 166 -6.24 17.72 1.21
C VAL A 166 -6.79 17.06 -0.05
N LEU A 167 -6.09 17.23 -1.16
CA LEU A 167 -6.40 16.58 -2.43
C LEU A 167 -5.52 15.34 -2.64
N GLU A 168 -4.21 15.49 -2.50
CA GLU A 168 -3.23 14.43 -2.65
C GLU A 168 -2.12 14.57 -1.62
N VAL A 169 -1.50 13.46 -1.28
CA VAL A 169 -0.42 13.43 -0.28
C VAL A 169 0.59 12.34 -0.61
N ALA A 170 1.85 12.63 -0.30
CA ALA A 170 2.93 11.64 -0.27
C ALA A 170 3.85 11.90 0.93
N ALA A 171 4.30 10.83 1.58
CA ALA A 171 5.28 10.88 2.66
C ALA A 171 6.56 10.15 2.25
N ILE A 172 7.71 10.74 2.56
CA ILE A 172 9.02 10.12 2.39
C ILE A 172 9.88 10.30 3.64
N GLY A 173 10.88 9.43 3.80
CA GLY A 173 11.99 9.64 4.75
C GLY A 173 13.03 10.55 4.15
N VAL A 174 13.53 11.48 4.96
CA VAL A 174 14.69 12.32 4.68
C VAL A 174 15.69 12.19 5.82
N ASN A 175 16.99 12.33 5.54
CA ASN A 175 18.02 12.27 6.57
C ASN A 175 17.80 13.34 7.64
N ASP A 176 17.97 12.96 8.89
CA ASP A 176 17.84 13.83 10.05
C ASP A 176 18.89 13.48 11.10
N GLU A 177 19.69 14.47 11.53
CA GLU A 177 20.81 14.27 12.44
C GLU A 177 20.40 13.73 13.82
N LYS A 178 19.16 14.02 14.27
CA LYS A 178 18.68 13.66 15.60
C LYS A 178 17.96 12.31 15.63
N SER A 179 17.21 11.99 14.59
CA SER A 179 16.33 10.80 14.52
C SER A 179 16.78 9.73 13.52
N GLY A 180 17.93 9.96 12.83
CA GLY A 180 18.36 9.13 11.70
C GLY A 180 17.61 9.53 10.44
N GLU A 181 16.30 9.31 10.41
CA GLU A 181 15.40 9.85 9.40
C GLU A 181 14.27 10.66 10.05
N ALA A 182 13.73 11.60 9.30
CA ALA A 182 12.50 12.33 9.61
C ALA A 182 11.50 12.19 8.47
N ILE A 183 10.23 12.31 8.81
CA ILE A 183 9.15 12.26 7.84
C ILE A 183 8.99 13.62 7.19
N LYS A 184 9.04 13.65 5.85
CA LYS A 184 8.69 14.80 5.03
C LYS A 184 7.43 14.52 4.25
N LEU A 185 6.45 15.40 4.40
CA LEU A 185 5.14 15.31 3.81
C LEU A 185 5.02 16.28 2.64
N PHE A 186 4.57 15.80 1.50
CA PHE A 186 4.20 16.61 0.34
C PHE A 186 2.69 16.59 0.18
N VAL A 187 2.06 17.75 0.13
CA VAL A 187 0.60 17.90 0.13
C VAL A 187 0.14 18.77 -1.02
N VAL A 188 -0.80 18.27 -1.81
CA VAL A 188 -1.57 19.07 -2.75
C VAL A 188 -2.87 19.48 -2.07
N LYS A 189 -3.11 20.77 -1.98
CA LYS A 189 -4.29 21.33 -1.34
C LYS A 189 -5.53 21.18 -2.24
N ARG A 190 -6.63 20.74 -1.66
CA ARG A 190 -7.96 20.88 -2.26
C ARG A 190 -8.54 22.26 -1.99
N ASP A 191 -8.30 22.76 -0.77
CA ASP A 191 -8.68 24.10 -0.32
C ASP A 191 -7.42 24.89 0.01
N GLN A 192 -7.22 26.03 -0.66
CA GLN A 192 -6.02 26.88 -0.51
C GLN A 192 -5.90 27.49 0.89
N SER A 193 -6.98 27.51 1.68
CA SER A 193 -6.97 27.99 3.07
C SER A 193 -6.23 27.08 4.04
N LEU A 194 -5.89 25.83 3.65
CA LEU A 194 -5.14 24.90 4.50
C LEU A 194 -3.78 25.48 4.88
N THR A 195 -3.51 25.61 6.17
CA THR A 195 -2.19 26.02 6.69
C THR A 195 -1.39 24.83 7.21
N GLU A 196 -0.08 25.01 7.38
CA GLU A 196 0.78 23.99 7.96
C GLU A 196 0.42 23.72 9.43
N GLU A 197 0.09 24.77 10.18
CA GLU A 197 -0.32 24.68 11.58
C GLU A 197 -1.61 23.87 11.74
N GLU A 198 -2.61 24.15 10.90
CA GLU A 198 -3.88 23.39 10.89
C GLU A 198 -3.62 21.91 10.60
N LEU A 199 -2.82 21.60 9.59
CA LEU A 199 -2.48 20.23 9.24
C LEU A 199 -1.68 19.53 10.34
N LYS A 200 -0.67 20.18 10.91
CA LYS A 200 0.13 19.62 12.03
C LYS A 200 -0.73 19.34 13.26
N LYS A 201 -1.66 20.25 13.61
CA LYS A 201 -2.60 20.02 14.71
C LYS A 201 -3.44 18.76 14.45
N TYR A 202 -4.01 18.64 13.27
CA TYR A 202 -4.78 17.45 12.87
C TYR A 202 -3.96 16.17 12.97
N LEU A 203 -2.69 16.21 12.55
CA LEU A 203 -1.79 15.05 12.61
C LEU A 203 -1.42 14.66 14.05
N HIS A 204 -1.19 15.62 14.94
CA HIS A 204 -0.95 15.35 16.35
C HIS A 204 -2.16 14.71 17.06
N GLU A 205 -3.37 15.01 16.62
CA GLU A 205 -4.60 14.43 17.17
C GLU A 205 -4.84 12.99 16.68
N ASN A 206 -4.24 12.60 15.54
CA ASN A 206 -4.53 11.32 14.87
C ASN A 206 -3.32 10.37 14.74
N LEU A 207 -2.12 10.83 15.08
CA LEU A 207 -0.89 10.05 14.99
C LEU A 207 -0.10 10.10 16.30
N THR A 208 0.63 9.04 16.60
CA THR A 208 1.63 9.05 17.67
C THR A 208 2.80 9.97 17.31
N ASN A 209 3.43 10.60 18.30
CA ASN A 209 4.42 11.66 18.11
C ASN A 209 5.54 11.33 17.11
N TYR A 210 6.08 10.10 17.14
CA TYR A 210 7.16 9.70 16.23
C TYR A 210 6.72 9.52 14.78
N LYS A 211 5.40 9.46 14.51
CA LYS A 211 4.79 9.40 13.18
C LYS A 211 4.38 10.77 12.64
N VAL A 212 4.44 11.81 13.46
CA VAL A 212 4.09 13.17 13.00
C VAL A 212 5.20 13.71 12.10
N PRO A 213 4.87 14.16 10.88
CA PRO A 213 5.85 14.72 9.95
C PRO A 213 6.58 15.94 10.52
N LYS A 214 7.91 15.91 10.44
CA LYS A 214 8.75 17.06 10.81
C LYS A 214 8.64 18.18 9.79
N TYR A 215 8.55 17.83 8.51
CA TYR A 215 8.51 18.77 7.40
C TYR A 215 7.21 18.60 6.61
N VAL A 216 6.59 19.72 6.25
CA VAL A 216 5.40 19.78 5.39
C VAL A 216 5.69 20.72 4.23
N VAL A 217 5.49 20.23 3.00
CA VAL A 217 5.69 21.02 1.77
C VAL A 217 4.39 20.99 0.98
N PHE A 218 3.83 22.17 0.73
CA PHE A 218 2.70 22.30 -0.18
C PHE A 218 3.17 22.37 -1.62
N ARG A 219 2.50 21.63 -2.49
CA ARG A 219 2.80 21.56 -3.93
C ARG A 219 1.52 21.76 -4.75
N THR A 220 1.68 22.08 -6.03
CA THR A 220 0.58 22.14 -7.00
C THR A 220 0.21 20.75 -7.53
N ASP A 221 1.19 19.84 -7.60
CA ASP A 221 1.06 18.47 -8.09
C ASP A 221 2.09 17.54 -7.43
N LEU A 222 1.91 16.23 -7.60
CA LEU A 222 2.87 15.20 -7.22
C LEU A 222 3.29 14.39 -8.45
N PRO A 223 4.56 13.95 -8.54
CA PRO A 223 5.02 13.12 -9.64
C PRO A 223 4.27 11.78 -9.64
N LYS A 224 3.81 11.35 -10.82
CA LYS A 224 3.00 10.14 -11.00
C LYS A 224 3.53 9.26 -12.13
N THR A 225 3.25 7.97 -12.04
CA THR A 225 3.40 7.03 -13.14
C THR A 225 2.34 7.28 -14.22
N ASN A 226 2.51 6.67 -15.39
CA ASN A 226 1.52 6.71 -16.49
C ASN A 226 0.14 6.16 -16.09
N VAL A 227 0.07 5.36 -15.02
CA VAL A 227 -1.17 4.81 -14.45
C VAL A 227 -1.69 5.61 -13.26
N GLY A 228 -1.13 6.80 -13.01
CA GLY A 228 -1.60 7.73 -11.96
C GLY A 228 -1.09 7.45 -10.53
N LYS A 229 -0.18 6.47 -10.34
CA LYS A 229 0.41 6.18 -9.02
C LYS A 229 1.49 7.18 -8.67
N ILE A 230 1.47 7.73 -7.45
CA ILE A 230 2.49 8.67 -6.95
C ILE A 230 3.87 8.00 -6.92
N LEU A 231 4.88 8.68 -7.47
CA LEU A 231 6.27 8.26 -7.56
C LEU A 231 7.07 8.81 -6.38
N ARG A 232 7.03 8.16 -5.21
CA ARG A 232 7.86 8.55 -4.05
C ARG A 232 9.36 8.58 -4.37
N ARG A 233 9.82 7.72 -5.30
CA ARG A 233 11.21 7.73 -5.75
C ARG A 233 11.62 9.09 -6.35
N ALA A 234 10.79 9.68 -7.19
CA ALA A 234 11.08 11.00 -7.77
C ALA A 234 11.17 12.08 -6.68
N LEU A 235 10.28 12.03 -5.67
CA LEU A 235 10.36 12.94 -4.53
C LEU A 235 11.65 12.76 -3.71
N LYS A 236 12.09 11.51 -3.49
CA LYS A 236 13.39 11.23 -2.82
C LYS A 236 14.58 11.76 -3.62
N GLU A 237 14.56 11.61 -4.95
CA GLU A 237 15.63 12.11 -5.85
C GLU A 237 15.73 13.64 -5.87
N GLU A 238 14.62 14.36 -5.66
CA GLU A 238 14.61 15.82 -5.52
C GLU A 238 15.31 16.30 -4.23
N GLU A 239 15.25 15.51 -3.16
CA GLU A 239 15.85 15.86 -1.85
C GLU A 239 17.36 15.62 -1.78
N VAL A 240 17.93 14.86 -2.70
CA VAL A 240 19.38 14.55 -2.74
C VAL A 240 20.15 15.54 -3.60
N LYS A 241 19.45 16.43 -4.32
CA LYS A 241 20.05 17.50 -5.16
C LYS A 241 20.23 18.77 -4.37
#